data_47aadaf8e2ef706c5c649e13a0b04fbe
#
_entry.id   47aadaf8e2ef706c5c649e13a0b04fbe
#
_cell.length_a   1.000
_cell.length_b   1.000
_cell.length_c   1.000
_cell.angle_alpha   90.00
_cell.angle_beta   90.00
_cell.angle_gamma   90.00
#
_symmetry.space_group_name_H-M   'P 1'
#
loop_
_entity.id
_entity.type
_entity.pdbx_description
1 polymer ?
#
loop_
_entity_poly.entity_id
_entity_poly.type
_entity_poly.pdbx_seq_one_letter_code
_entity_poly.pdbx_strand_id
1 'polypeptide(L)'
;MRMIDIIEKKRDGHTLTTEEINFFIDGYVKGDIPDYQASSLAMAIYFQDMNDDERAALTMAMVNSGDMIDLSDIKGVKVDKHSTGGVGDTTTLVLAPLVAAVDAPVAKMSGRGLGHTGGTIDKLEAIDGFHVEIDEATFVKLVNENKVAVVGQSGNLTPADKKLYALRDVTGTVNSIPLIASSIMSKKIAAGADAIVLDVKTGSGAFMKTLEDAEALAHAMVRIGNNVGRNTMAIISDMNQPLGRAIGNALELQEAIDTLKGQGPKDLTELVLTLGSQMVVLANKAETLEEARALLIEAINSGAALEKFKTFIKNQGGDETVIDHPERLPQAQYQIEYKAKKSGYVTELVSNDIGVASMMLGAGRLTKEDDIDLAVGIVLNKKIGDKVEEGESLLTIHSNRQDVDDVVKKLDSSITIADHVVSPTLIHKIITE
;
A
#
# COMPACT_ATOMS: atom_id res chain seq x y z
N MET A 1 -9.18 -37.13 8.55
CA MET A 1 -9.91 -35.84 8.44
C MET A 1 -10.46 -35.73 7.02
N ARG A 2 -11.71 -35.29 6.83
CA ARG A 2 -12.30 -35.09 5.50
C ARG A 2 -12.63 -33.62 5.36
N MET A 3 -12.42 -33.06 4.17
CA MET A 3 -12.69 -31.63 3.91
C MET A 3 -14.16 -31.27 4.12
N ILE A 4 -15.10 -32.17 3.78
CA ILE A 4 -16.53 -31.96 3.98
C ILE A 4 -16.88 -31.71 5.45
N ASP A 5 -16.26 -32.44 6.39
CA ASP A 5 -16.54 -32.26 7.82
C ASP A 5 -16.11 -30.88 8.32
N ILE A 6 -15.00 -30.35 7.78
CA ILE A 6 -14.50 -28.99 8.08
C ILE A 6 -15.44 -27.93 7.52
N ILE A 7 -15.90 -28.09 6.28
CA ILE A 7 -16.86 -27.19 5.64
C ILE A 7 -18.17 -27.12 6.44
N GLU A 8 -18.73 -28.28 6.78
CA GLU A 8 -19.98 -28.34 7.55
C GLU A 8 -19.84 -27.73 8.93
N LYS A 9 -18.73 -28.02 9.62
CA LYS A 9 -18.40 -27.45 10.93
C LYS A 9 -18.38 -25.91 10.89
N LYS A 10 -17.69 -25.33 9.89
CA LYS A 10 -17.64 -23.87 9.74
C LYS A 10 -18.97 -23.29 9.30
N ARG A 11 -19.66 -23.93 8.33
CA ARG A 11 -21.00 -23.54 7.88
C ARG A 11 -21.99 -23.41 9.03
N ASP A 12 -21.93 -24.33 10.01
CA ASP A 12 -22.82 -24.39 11.15
C ASP A 12 -22.39 -23.48 12.32
N GLY A 13 -21.39 -22.61 12.10
CA GLY A 13 -20.94 -21.58 13.03
C GLY A 13 -19.94 -22.05 14.09
N HIS A 14 -19.34 -23.23 13.91
CA HIS A 14 -18.38 -23.75 14.85
C HIS A 14 -16.93 -23.31 14.55
N THR A 15 -16.12 -23.22 15.60
CA THR A 15 -14.69 -22.86 15.51
C THR A 15 -13.88 -24.03 14.92
N LEU A 16 -13.03 -23.73 13.94
CA LEU A 16 -12.06 -24.70 13.39
C LEU A 16 -10.83 -24.79 14.30
N THR A 17 -10.26 -25.97 14.43
CA THR A 17 -8.99 -26.16 15.12
C THR A 17 -7.81 -25.81 14.21
N THR A 18 -6.65 -25.60 14.80
CA THR A 18 -5.39 -25.38 14.05
C THR A 18 -5.08 -26.54 13.12
N GLU A 19 -5.35 -27.79 13.55
CA GLU A 19 -5.12 -28.98 12.74
C GLU A 19 -6.06 -29.04 11.52
N GLU A 20 -7.32 -28.63 11.68
CA GLU A 20 -8.29 -28.57 10.59
C GLU A 20 -7.88 -27.49 9.56
N ILE A 21 -7.41 -26.32 10.02
CA ILE A 21 -6.93 -25.24 9.17
C ILE A 21 -5.66 -25.66 8.42
N ASN A 22 -4.70 -26.27 9.10
CA ASN A 22 -3.49 -26.80 8.47
C ASN A 22 -3.82 -27.90 7.45
N PHE A 23 -4.72 -28.83 7.77
CA PHE A 23 -5.18 -29.84 6.81
C PHE A 23 -5.75 -29.22 5.53
N PHE A 24 -6.57 -28.16 5.68
CA PHE A 24 -7.11 -27.43 4.53
C PHE A 24 -5.99 -26.79 3.69
N ILE A 25 -5.13 -26.01 4.29
CA ILE A 25 -4.11 -25.25 3.56
C ILE A 25 -3.09 -26.20 2.90
N ASP A 26 -2.60 -27.21 3.62
CA ASP A 26 -1.66 -28.18 3.08
C ASP A 26 -2.25 -28.99 1.93
N GLY A 27 -3.47 -29.47 2.09
CA GLY A 27 -4.17 -30.23 1.05
C GLY A 27 -4.53 -29.37 -0.17
N TYR A 28 -4.87 -28.10 0.04
CA TYR A 28 -5.17 -27.19 -1.05
C TYR A 28 -3.93 -26.82 -1.87
N VAL A 29 -2.80 -26.55 -1.22
CA VAL A 29 -1.52 -26.28 -1.91
C VAL A 29 -1.05 -27.49 -2.71
N LYS A 30 -1.13 -28.70 -2.14
CA LYS A 30 -0.75 -29.96 -2.80
C LYS A 30 -1.71 -30.37 -3.96
N GLY A 31 -2.91 -29.80 -4.00
CA GLY A 31 -3.93 -30.16 -4.98
C GLY A 31 -4.81 -31.35 -4.57
N ASP A 32 -4.68 -31.84 -3.34
CA ASP A 32 -5.52 -32.91 -2.77
C ASP A 32 -6.96 -32.41 -2.48
N ILE A 33 -7.10 -31.12 -2.19
CA ILE A 33 -8.38 -30.45 -1.98
C ILE A 33 -8.72 -29.63 -3.21
N PRO A 34 -9.82 -29.92 -3.91
CA PRO A 34 -10.19 -29.22 -5.14
C PRO A 34 -10.79 -27.84 -4.85
N ASP A 35 -10.78 -26.97 -5.87
CA ASP A 35 -11.25 -25.58 -5.80
C ASP A 35 -12.69 -25.46 -5.30
N TYR A 36 -13.59 -26.37 -5.67
CA TYR A 36 -14.99 -26.32 -5.23
C TYR A 36 -15.14 -26.51 -3.71
N GLN A 37 -14.29 -27.34 -3.06
CA GLN A 37 -14.26 -27.48 -1.61
C GLN A 37 -13.62 -26.27 -0.93
N ALA A 38 -12.52 -25.76 -1.48
CA ALA A 38 -11.89 -24.53 -0.98
C ALA A 38 -12.84 -23.33 -1.08
N SER A 39 -13.55 -23.18 -2.20
CA SER A 39 -14.57 -22.15 -2.39
C SER A 39 -15.71 -22.26 -1.40
N SER A 40 -16.20 -23.51 -1.13
CA SER A 40 -17.25 -23.74 -0.15
C SER A 40 -16.82 -23.33 1.27
N LEU A 41 -15.58 -23.65 1.66
CA LEU A 41 -15.05 -23.22 2.95
C LEU A 41 -14.88 -21.69 3.01
N ALA A 42 -14.36 -21.08 1.96
CA ALA A 42 -14.21 -19.63 1.88
C ALA A 42 -15.56 -18.90 2.03
N MET A 43 -16.62 -19.44 1.44
CA MET A 43 -17.98 -18.90 1.58
C MET A 43 -18.55 -19.13 2.99
N ALA A 44 -18.27 -20.29 3.60
CA ALA A 44 -18.65 -20.54 5.00
C ALA A 44 -17.94 -19.54 5.94
N ILE A 45 -16.65 -19.28 5.74
CA ILE A 45 -15.91 -18.28 6.49
C ILE A 45 -16.49 -16.87 6.25
N TYR A 46 -16.86 -16.54 5.03
CA TYR A 46 -17.46 -15.25 4.69
C TYR A 46 -18.71 -14.95 5.53
N PHE A 47 -19.59 -15.93 5.74
CA PHE A 47 -20.82 -15.75 6.49
C PHE A 47 -20.68 -15.96 8.00
N GLN A 48 -19.77 -16.81 8.45
CA GLN A 48 -19.63 -17.19 9.87
C GLN A 48 -18.48 -16.49 10.58
N ASP A 49 -17.61 -15.79 9.81
CA ASP A 49 -16.39 -15.18 10.32
C ASP A 49 -15.41 -16.21 10.94
N MET A 50 -14.33 -15.74 11.49
CA MET A 50 -13.31 -16.48 12.25
C MET A 50 -12.96 -15.72 13.52
N ASN A 51 -12.74 -16.42 14.62
CA ASN A 51 -12.18 -15.82 15.81
C ASN A 51 -10.66 -15.53 15.65
N ASP A 52 -10.05 -14.89 16.63
CA ASP A 52 -8.65 -14.46 16.55
C ASP A 52 -7.68 -15.64 16.45
N ASP A 53 -7.96 -16.76 17.13
CA ASP A 53 -7.13 -17.98 17.05
C ASP A 53 -7.22 -18.64 15.67
N GLU A 54 -8.42 -18.71 15.07
CA GLU A 54 -8.62 -19.20 13.72
C GLU A 54 -7.88 -18.33 12.69
N ARG A 55 -7.97 -17.00 12.81
CA ARG A 55 -7.29 -16.05 11.92
C ARG A 55 -5.77 -16.18 12.02
N ALA A 56 -5.24 -16.29 13.22
CA ALA A 56 -3.81 -16.51 13.46
C ALA A 56 -3.36 -17.86 12.89
N ALA A 57 -4.12 -18.94 13.12
CA ALA A 57 -3.81 -20.27 12.58
C ALA A 57 -3.83 -20.29 11.05
N LEU A 58 -4.83 -19.67 10.42
CA LEU A 58 -4.92 -19.56 8.95
C LEU A 58 -3.74 -18.76 8.39
N THR A 59 -3.41 -17.65 9.02
CA THR A 59 -2.27 -16.81 8.63
C THR A 59 -0.97 -17.60 8.68
N MET A 60 -0.70 -18.31 9.78
CA MET A 60 0.52 -19.11 9.95
C MET A 60 0.57 -20.32 9.02
N ALA A 61 -0.56 -20.96 8.73
CA ALA A 61 -0.64 -22.01 7.72
C ALA A 61 -0.22 -21.49 6.33
N MET A 62 -0.68 -20.29 5.96
CA MET A 62 -0.27 -19.65 4.71
C MET A 62 1.21 -19.26 4.70
N VAL A 63 1.75 -18.73 5.82
CA VAL A 63 3.19 -18.44 5.99
C VAL A 63 4.01 -19.70 5.76
N ASN A 64 3.65 -20.78 6.44
CA ASN A 64 4.38 -22.05 6.42
C ASN A 64 4.21 -22.82 5.09
N SER A 65 3.35 -22.39 4.21
CA SER A 65 3.15 -23.04 2.90
C SER A 65 4.28 -22.80 1.90
N GLY A 66 5.16 -21.83 2.14
CA GLY A 66 6.24 -21.43 1.26
C GLY A 66 7.50 -20.99 2.03
N ASP A 67 8.32 -20.21 1.35
CA ASP A 67 9.55 -19.68 1.92
C ASP A 67 9.27 -18.55 2.91
N MET A 68 10.12 -18.46 3.92
CA MET A 68 10.21 -17.31 4.83
C MET A 68 11.58 -16.66 4.65
N ILE A 69 11.60 -15.33 4.58
CA ILE A 69 12.86 -14.59 4.52
C ILE A 69 13.43 -14.50 5.93
N ASP A 70 14.67 -14.95 6.09
CA ASP A 70 15.42 -14.82 7.34
C ASP A 70 16.14 -13.48 7.41
N LEU A 71 15.63 -12.57 8.24
CA LEU A 71 16.22 -11.25 8.49
C LEU A 71 17.02 -11.20 9.79
N SER A 72 17.35 -12.36 10.41
CA SER A 72 18.05 -12.43 11.71
C SER A 72 19.43 -11.79 11.67
N ASP A 73 20.12 -11.81 10.53
CA ASP A 73 21.41 -11.16 10.32
C ASP A 73 21.33 -9.64 10.19
N ILE A 74 20.14 -9.06 10.10
CA ILE A 74 19.95 -7.61 10.14
C ILE A 74 19.90 -7.15 11.59
N LYS A 75 20.78 -6.22 11.94
CA LYS A 75 20.87 -5.64 13.29
C LYS A 75 19.73 -4.70 13.58
N GLY A 76 19.12 -4.84 14.76
CA GLY A 76 18.03 -4.00 15.22
C GLY A 76 16.65 -4.58 14.87
N VAL A 77 15.60 -3.86 15.26
CA VAL A 77 14.20 -4.21 14.98
C VAL A 77 13.85 -3.79 13.56
N LYS A 78 13.54 -4.75 12.71
CA LYS A 78 13.11 -4.51 11.33
C LYS A 78 11.66 -4.10 11.32
N VAL A 79 11.40 -2.89 10.84
CA VAL A 79 10.04 -2.35 10.72
C VAL A 79 9.58 -2.34 9.27
N ASP A 80 8.35 -2.77 9.06
CA ASP A 80 7.68 -2.69 7.75
C ASP A 80 6.40 -1.86 7.87
N LYS A 81 6.04 -1.20 6.79
CA LYS A 81 4.76 -0.53 6.63
C LYS A 81 3.98 -1.18 5.50
N HIS A 82 2.72 -1.48 5.73
CA HIS A 82 1.81 -1.96 4.69
C HIS A 82 0.62 -1.02 4.55
N SER A 83 0.27 -0.70 3.30
CA SER A 83 -0.99 -0.02 2.97
C SER A 83 -1.97 -1.03 2.38
N THR A 84 -3.25 -0.89 2.73
CA THR A 84 -4.32 -1.66 2.07
C THR A 84 -4.57 -1.22 0.62
N GLY A 85 -3.85 -0.19 0.17
CA GLY A 85 -3.91 0.33 -1.19
C GLY A 85 -4.86 1.50 -1.35
N GLY A 86 -4.56 2.34 -2.32
CA GLY A 86 -5.34 3.54 -2.63
C GLY A 86 -4.78 4.26 -3.85
N VAL A 87 -5.32 5.43 -4.13
CA VAL A 87 -4.97 6.27 -5.26
C VAL A 87 -3.99 7.35 -4.80
N GLY A 88 -2.85 7.46 -5.48
CA GLY A 88 -1.79 8.40 -5.11
C GLY A 88 -1.05 8.01 -3.82
N ASP A 89 -1.10 6.72 -3.43
CA ASP A 89 -0.43 6.25 -2.22
C ASP A 89 1.09 6.18 -2.44
N THR A 90 1.74 7.30 -2.21
CA THR A 90 3.18 7.52 -2.35
C THR A 90 3.94 7.29 -1.04
N THR A 91 3.23 6.93 0.04
CA THR A 91 3.78 6.87 1.40
C THR A 91 5.03 6.02 1.54
N THR A 92 5.10 4.86 0.89
CA THR A 92 6.27 3.95 1.00
C THR A 92 7.54 4.58 0.43
N LEU A 93 7.46 5.32 -0.69
CA LEU A 93 8.61 5.97 -1.33
C LEU A 93 9.23 7.05 -0.43
N VAL A 94 8.40 7.70 0.37
CA VAL A 94 8.85 8.71 1.34
C VAL A 94 9.31 8.05 2.64
N LEU A 95 8.53 7.12 3.19
CA LEU A 95 8.78 6.48 4.48
C LEU A 95 10.06 5.64 4.49
N ALA A 96 10.31 4.86 3.44
CA ALA A 96 11.45 3.95 3.44
C ALA A 96 12.78 4.69 3.65
N PRO A 97 13.15 5.72 2.86
CA PRO A 97 14.36 6.47 3.11
C PRO A 97 14.30 7.36 4.37
N LEU A 98 13.13 7.92 4.70
CA LEU A 98 12.97 8.81 5.85
C LEU A 98 13.21 8.08 7.17
N VAL A 99 12.58 6.92 7.36
CA VAL A 99 12.73 6.09 8.57
C VAL A 99 14.14 5.49 8.64
N ALA A 100 14.74 5.11 7.51
CA ALA A 100 16.11 4.67 7.45
C ALA A 100 17.12 5.79 7.79
N ALA A 101 16.79 7.04 7.50
CA ALA A 101 17.64 8.19 7.82
C ALA A 101 17.79 8.41 9.35
N VAL A 102 16.85 7.93 10.16
CA VAL A 102 16.92 7.93 11.62
C VAL A 102 17.37 6.58 12.19
N ASP A 103 18.10 5.80 11.40
CA ASP A 103 18.75 4.53 11.77
C ASP A 103 17.80 3.37 12.10
N ALA A 104 16.55 3.42 11.68
CA ALA A 104 15.62 2.31 11.78
C ALA A 104 15.71 1.42 10.53
N PRO A 105 15.94 0.08 10.67
CA PRO A 105 16.07 -0.82 9.51
C PRO A 105 14.74 -1.05 8.82
N VAL A 106 14.68 -0.78 7.52
CA VAL A 106 13.53 -1.00 6.64
C VAL A 106 13.89 -2.05 5.59
N ALA A 107 13.55 -3.30 5.88
CA ALA A 107 13.67 -4.42 4.96
C ALA A 107 12.31 -4.63 4.27
N LYS A 108 12.12 -3.97 3.12
CA LYS A 108 10.82 -3.85 2.47
C LYS A 108 10.64 -4.86 1.35
N MET A 109 9.61 -5.71 1.47
CA MET A 109 9.08 -6.46 0.33
C MET A 109 7.83 -5.77 -0.20
N SER A 110 7.76 -5.57 -1.51
CA SER A 110 6.65 -4.89 -2.16
C SER A 110 6.18 -5.63 -3.41
N GLY A 111 4.95 -5.33 -3.85
CA GLY A 111 4.35 -5.86 -5.07
C GLY A 111 4.19 -4.80 -6.15
N ARG A 112 3.79 -5.27 -7.35
CA ARG A 112 3.34 -4.43 -8.45
C ARG A 112 1.89 -4.00 -8.24
N GLY A 113 1.50 -2.89 -8.85
CA GLY A 113 0.12 -2.43 -8.88
C GLY A 113 -0.79 -3.30 -9.73
N LEU A 114 -2.07 -3.29 -9.41
CA LEU A 114 -3.14 -3.88 -10.22
C LEU A 114 -4.27 -2.86 -10.39
N GLY A 115 -4.85 -2.83 -11.59
CA GLY A 115 -5.92 -1.90 -11.92
C GLY A 115 -5.46 -0.44 -11.82
N HIS A 116 -6.27 0.36 -11.17
CA HIS A 116 -6.07 1.81 -11.02
C HIS A 116 -5.20 2.20 -9.81
N THR A 117 -4.73 1.24 -9.01
CA THR A 117 -3.82 1.49 -7.89
C THR A 117 -2.38 1.24 -8.31
N GLY A 118 -1.51 2.22 -8.17
CA GLY A 118 -0.09 2.10 -8.51
C GLY A 118 0.69 1.26 -7.49
N GLY A 119 1.60 0.39 -7.96
CA GLY A 119 2.49 -0.38 -7.10
C GLY A 119 3.79 0.36 -6.78
N THR A 120 4.35 0.13 -5.59
CA THR A 120 5.64 0.73 -5.21
C THR A 120 6.76 0.35 -6.18
N ILE A 121 6.78 -0.90 -6.64
CA ILE A 121 7.78 -1.39 -7.60
C ILE A 121 7.65 -0.67 -8.93
N ASP A 122 6.44 -0.53 -9.47
CA ASP A 122 6.21 0.17 -10.74
C ASP A 122 6.69 1.62 -10.70
N LYS A 123 6.55 2.29 -9.55
CA LYS A 123 7.04 3.65 -9.33
C LYS A 123 8.57 3.72 -9.29
N LEU A 124 9.22 2.78 -8.60
CA LEU A 124 10.67 2.70 -8.52
C LEU A 124 11.31 2.34 -9.87
N GLU A 125 10.62 1.56 -10.70
CA GLU A 125 11.07 1.23 -12.06
C GLU A 125 11.03 2.43 -13.02
N ALA A 126 10.42 3.54 -12.63
CA ALA A 126 10.56 4.82 -13.35
C ALA A 126 11.99 5.41 -13.24
N ILE A 127 12.80 4.90 -12.31
CA ILE A 127 14.22 5.25 -12.19
C ILE A 127 15.02 4.29 -13.08
N ASP A 128 15.74 4.83 -14.06
CA ASP A 128 16.56 4.01 -14.95
C ASP A 128 17.58 3.17 -14.17
N GLY A 129 17.66 1.88 -14.52
CA GLY A 129 18.58 0.93 -13.90
C GLY A 129 18.21 0.42 -12.51
N PHE A 130 17.09 0.87 -11.91
CA PHE A 130 16.70 0.40 -10.57
C PHE A 130 16.28 -1.08 -10.59
N HIS A 131 16.86 -1.89 -9.69
CA HIS A 131 16.62 -3.32 -9.60
C HIS A 131 15.90 -3.69 -8.30
N VAL A 132 14.79 -4.41 -8.43
CA VAL A 132 14.00 -4.98 -7.31
C VAL A 132 14.20 -6.49 -7.15
N GLU A 133 14.82 -7.14 -8.13
CA GLU A 133 15.15 -8.56 -8.10
C GLU A 133 16.60 -8.70 -7.62
N ILE A 134 16.77 -8.76 -6.31
CA ILE A 134 18.07 -8.97 -5.63
C ILE A 134 17.97 -10.22 -4.74
N ASP A 135 19.08 -10.94 -4.60
CA ASP A 135 19.13 -12.12 -3.73
C ASP A 135 19.07 -11.75 -2.24
N GLU A 136 18.70 -12.71 -1.41
CA GLU A 136 18.53 -12.51 0.04
C GLU A 136 19.80 -12.00 0.72
N ALA A 137 20.98 -12.53 0.37
CA ALA A 137 22.24 -12.11 0.96
C ALA A 137 22.55 -10.63 0.63
N THR A 138 22.33 -10.23 -0.61
CA THR A 138 22.45 -8.83 -1.04
C THR A 138 21.43 -7.95 -0.33
N PHE A 139 20.18 -8.38 -0.21
CA PHE A 139 19.14 -7.66 0.51
C PHE A 139 19.50 -7.40 1.96
N VAL A 140 19.92 -8.44 2.70
CA VAL A 140 20.37 -8.34 4.09
C VAL A 140 21.58 -7.40 4.22
N LYS A 141 22.55 -7.52 3.30
CA LYS A 141 23.74 -6.64 3.28
C LYS A 141 23.35 -5.18 3.11
N LEU A 142 22.49 -4.86 2.14
CA LEU A 142 22.06 -3.48 1.86
C LEU A 142 21.32 -2.85 3.06
N VAL A 143 20.46 -3.62 3.74
CA VAL A 143 19.77 -3.11 4.93
C VAL A 143 20.74 -2.91 6.09
N ASN A 144 21.73 -3.77 6.29
CA ASN A 144 22.74 -3.58 7.31
C ASN A 144 23.60 -2.34 7.06
N GLU A 145 24.00 -2.12 5.82
CA GLU A 145 24.87 -1.00 5.42
C GLU A 145 24.13 0.33 5.35
N ASN A 146 22.90 0.32 4.83
CA ASN A 146 22.17 1.54 4.48
C ASN A 146 20.81 1.71 5.17
N LYS A 147 20.38 0.72 5.97
CA LYS A 147 19.10 0.70 6.67
C LYS A 147 17.86 0.57 5.79
N VAL A 148 18.00 0.52 4.48
CA VAL A 148 16.86 0.35 3.56
C VAL A 148 17.23 -0.46 2.34
N ALA A 149 16.36 -1.39 1.98
CA ALA A 149 16.29 -2.00 0.66
C ALA A 149 14.84 -2.41 0.36
N VAL A 150 14.49 -2.45 -0.93
CA VAL A 150 13.17 -2.87 -1.41
C VAL A 150 13.35 -4.01 -2.40
N VAL A 151 12.64 -5.12 -2.19
CA VAL A 151 12.65 -6.27 -3.10
C VAL A 151 11.24 -6.59 -3.58
N GLY A 152 11.15 -7.18 -4.75
CA GLY A 152 9.94 -7.79 -5.27
C GLY A 152 9.57 -9.07 -4.49
N GLN A 153 8.31 -9.46 -4.54
CA GLN A 153 7.86 -10.71 -3.93
C GLN A 153 8.43 -11.91 -4.71
N SER A 154 9.06 -12.86 -3.99
CA SER A 154 9.49 -14.12 -4.59
C SER A 154 8.26 -14.99 -4.97
N GLY A 155 8.42 -15.82 -6.01
CA GLY A 155 7.33 -16.67 -6.52
C GLY A 155 6.83 -17.72 -5.52
N ASN A 156 7.66 -18.07 -4.51
CA ASN A 156 7.36 -19.09 -3.50
C ASN A 156 6.99 -18.50 -2.13
N LEU A 157 6.83 -17.18 -2.03
CA LEU A 157 6.33 -16.57 -0.81
C LEU A 157 4.82 -16.81 -0.68
N THR A 158 4.39 -17.44 0.40
CA THR A 158 2.96 -17.73 0.70
C THR A 158 2.16 -18.28 -0.49
N PRO A 159 2.57 -19.41 -1.12
CA PRO A 159 1.88 -19.95 -2.29
C PRO A 159 0.42 -20.31 -2.03
N ALA A 160 0.07 -20.68 -0.80
CA ALA A 160 -1.31 -20.91 -0.38
C ALA A 160 -2.17 -19.65 -0.53
N ASP A 161 -1.66 -18.49 -0.11
CA ASP A 161 -2.36 -17.21 -0.27
C ASP A 161 -2.56 -16.87 -1.74
N LYS A 162 -1.51 -17.03 -2.56
CA LYS A 162 -1.59 -16.76 -4.01
C LYS A 162 -2.70 -17.59 -4.67
N LYS A 163 -2.77 -18.89 -4.36
CA LYS A 163 -3.76 -19.81 -4.91
C LYS A 163 -5.17 -19.49 -4.39
N LEU A 164 -5.31 -19.26 -3.08
CA LEU A 164 -6.59 -18.95 -2.46
C LEU A 164 -7.13 -17.59 -2.90
N TYR A 165 -6.27 -16.58 -3.04
CA TYR A 165 -6.67 -15.26 -3.52
C TYR A 165 -7.22 -15.33 -4.96
N ALA A 166 -6.53 -16.05 -5.85
CA ALA A 166 -6.99 -16.25 -7.23
C ALA A 166 -8.38 -16.93 -7.29
N LEU A 167 -8.65 -17.89 -6.39
CA LEU A 167 -9.97 -18.50 -6.26
C LEU A 167 -11.02 -17.51 -5.74
N ARG A 168 -10.68 -16.73 -4.72
CA ARG A 168 -11.58 -15.73 -4.11
C ARG A 168 -12.01 -14.65 -5.09
N ASP A 169 -11.10 -14.25 -5.99
CA ASP A 169 -11.35 -13.22 -6.99
C ASP A 169 -12.52 -13.57 -7.94
N VAL A 170 -12.76 -14.85 -8.17
CA VAL A 170 -13.79 -15.34 -9.07
C VAL A 170 -14.97 -16.05 -8.36
N THR A 171 -14.98 -16.09 -7.03
CA THR A 171 -16.02 -16.80 -6.25
C THR A 171 -16.80 -15.90 -5.30
N GLY A 172 -16.63 -14.57 -5.37
CA GLY A 172 -17.39 -13.60 -4.56
C GLY A 172 -17.01 -13.60 -3.07
N THR A 173 -15.80 -14.03 -2.72
CA THR A 173 -15.32 -14.12 -1.33
C THR A 173 -14.17 -13.19 -1.01
N VAL A 174 -13.85 -12.23 -1.89
CA VAL A 174 -12.76 -11.25 -1.69
C VAL A 174 -13.01 -10.40 -0.45
N ASN A 175 -14.25 -9.95 -0.22
CA ASN A 175 -14.59 -9.00 0.85
C ASN A 175 -14.70 -9.62 2.24
N SER A 176 -14.27 -10.86 2.43
CA SER A 176 -14.22 -11.50 3.74
C SER A 176 -13.09 -10.94 4.59
N ILE A 177 -13.40 -10.23 5.68
CA ILE A 177 -12.41 -9.62 6.57
C ILE A 177 -11.36 -10.61 7.07
N PRO A 178 -11.70 -11.79 7.61
CA PRO A 178 -10.70 -12.74 8.07
C PRO A 178 -9.77 -13.22 6.93
N LEU A 179 -10.30 -13.43 5.73
CA LEU A 179 -9.50 -13.84 4.58
C LEU A 179 -8.61 -12.72 4.03
N ILE A 180 -9.07 -11.46 4.07
CA ILE A 180 -8.24 -10.30 3.73
C ILE A 180 -7.12 -10.14 4.73
N ALA A 181 -7.43 -10.15 6.02
CA ALA A 181 -6.47 -9.96 7.09
C ALA A 181 -5.37 -11.04 7.04
N SER A 182 -5.75 -12.31 6.89
CA SER A 182 -4.80 -13.42 6.79
C SER A 182 -3.93 -13.34 5.52
N SER A 183 -4.51 -12.94 4.38
CA SER A 183 -3.79 -12.74 3.13
C SER A 183 -2.71 -11.65 3.25
N ILE A 184 -3.04 -10.52 3.83
CA ILE A 184 -2.09 -9.42 4.04
C ILE A 184 -1.01 -9.82 5.03
N MET A 185 -1.41 -10.28 6.21
CA MET A 185 -0.50 -10.56 7.30
C MET A 185 0.43 -11.74 7.02
N SER A 186 -0.01 -12.78 6.30
CA SER A 186 0.85 -13.89 5.91
C SER A 186 2.06 -13.42 5.11
N LYS A 187 1.87 -12.53 4.14
CA LYS A 187 2.97 -11.96 3.35
C LYS A 187 3.92 -11.11 4.20
N LYS A 188 3.40 -10.32 5.13
CA LYS A 188 4.21 -9.48 6.00
C LYS A 188 5.03 -10.27 7.01
N ILE A 189 4.46 -11.33 7.56
CA ILE A 189 5.15 -12.23 8.48
C ILE A 189 6.21 -13.06 7.73
N ALA A 190 5.87 -13.61 6.55
CA ALA A 190 6.80 -14.35 5.71
C ALA A 190 7.97 -13.49 5.20
N ALA A 191 7.77 -12.18 5.03
CA ALA A 191 8.81 -11.22 4.70
C ALA A 191 9.79 -10.92 5.86
N GLY A 192 9.53 -11.43 7.07
CA GLY A 192 10.47 -11.43 8.19
C GLY A 192 10.45 -10.19 9.09
N ALA A 193 9.56 -9.22 8.89
CA ALA A 193 9.50 -8.02 9.73
C ALA A 193 9.22 -8.35 11.22
N ASP A 194 9.89 -7.67 12.14
CA ASP A 194 9.68 -7.79 13.59
C ASP A 194 8.50 -6.93 14.05
N ALA A 195 8.31 -5.77 13.41
CA ALA A 195 7.24 -4.84 13.71
C ALA A 195 6.57 -4.37 12.42
N ILE A 196 5.25 -4.17 12.47
CA ILE A 196 4.43 -3.85 11.30
C ILE A 196 3.51 -2.67 11.61
N VAL A 197 3.60 -1.62 10.81
CA VAL A 197 2.67 -0.50 10.82
C VAL A 197 1.73 -0.64 9.63
N LEU A 198 0.43 -0.76 9.91
CA LEU A 198 -0.61 -0.92 8.91
C LEU A 198 -1.26 0.44 8.63
N ASP A 199 -1.31 0.83 7.37
CA ASP A 199 -2.06 1.99 6.87
C ASP A 199 -3.34 1.47 6.21
N VAL A 200 -4.43 1.43 6.99
CA VAL A 200 -5.72 0.92 6.56
C VAL A 200 -6.53 2.07 5.95
N LYS A 201 -6.68 2.03 4.63
CA LYS A 201 -7.41 3.04 3.89
C LYS A 201 -8.91 2.84 3.99
N THR A 202 -9.67 3.95 4.13
CA THR A 202 -11.14 3.96 4.07
C THR A 202 -11.64 5.06 3.14
N GLY A 203 -12.72 4.81 2.42
CA GLY A 203 -13.34 5.78 1.51
C GLY A 203 -13.47 5.31 0.06
N SER A 204 -13.82 6.22 -0.84
CA SER A 204 -14.15 5.89 -2.23
C SER A 204 -13.02 5.22 -3.01
N GLY A 205 -11.77 5.59 -2.74
CA GLY A 205 -10.58 5.02 -3.37
C GLY A 205 -9.96 3.83 -2.63
N ALA A 206 -10.54 3.43 -1.50
CA ALA A 206 -10.04 2.32 -0.69
C ALA A 206 -10.79 1.03 -0.97
N PHE A 207 -10.21 -0.09 -0.54
CA PHE A 207 -10.89 -1.38 -0.50
C PHE A 207 -12.04 -1.38 0.53
N MET A 208 -11.79 -0.86 1.75
CA MET A 208 -12.81 -0.64 2.79
C MET A 208 -13.55 0.67 2.53
N LYS A 209 -14.85 0.56 2.21
CA LYS A 209 -15.67 1.73 1.86
C LYS A 209 -16.17 2.49 3.07
N THR A 210 -16.32 1.83 4.21
CA THR A 210 -16.81 2.41 5.46
C THR A 210 -15.73 2.42 6.54
N LEU A 211 -15.84 3.35 7.49
CA LEU A 211 -14.94 3.39 8.63
C LEU A 211 -15.08 2.14 9.50
N GLU A 212 -16.30 1.62 9.64
CA GLU A 212 -16.59 0.41 10.42
C GLU A 212 -15.86 -0.82 9.86
N ASP A 213 -15.91 -1.04 8.55
CA ASP A 213 -15.20 -2.15 7.88
C ASP A 213 -13.68 -1.98 8.02
N ALA A 214 -13.19 -0.75 7.88
CA ALA A 214 -11.77 -0.44 8.07
C ALA A 214 -11.29 -0.72 9.50
N GLU A 215 -12.09 -0.36 10.51
CA GLU A 215 -11.81 -0.68 11.91
C GLU A 215 -11.80 -2.19 12.15
N ALA A 216 -12.78 -2.92 11.63
CA ALA A 216 -12.85 -4.38 11.78
C ALA A 216 -11.63 -5.06 11.14
N LEU A 217 -11.22 -4.64 9.93
CA LEU A 217 -10.02 -5.15 9.27
C LEU A 217 -8.75 -4.80 10.05
N ALA A 218 -8.62 -3.56 10.52
CA ALA A 218 -7.46 -3.11 11.28
C ALA A 218 -7.28 -3.90 12.57
N HIS A 219 -8.34 -4.08 13.36
CA HIS A 219 -8.31 -4.92 14.57
C HIS A 219 -7.94 -6.37 14.25
N ALA A 220 -8.51 -6.96 13.20
CA ALA A 220 -8.19 -8.33 12.79
C ALA A 220 -6.69 -8.48 12.48
N MET A 221 -6.11 -7.57 11.70
CA MET A 221 -4.69 -7.61 11.33
C MET A 221 -3.76 -7.35 12.51
N VAL A 222 -4.09 -6.37 13.39
CA VAL A 222 -3.29 -6.07 14.58
C VAL A 222 -3.24 -7.27 15.52
N ARG A 223 -4.39 -7.91 15.77
CA ARG A 223 -4.46 -9.11 16.62
C ARG A 223 -3.71 -10.30 16.02
N ILE A 224 -3.82 -10.53 14.71
CA ILE A 224 -3.02 -11.57 14.04
C ILE A 224 -1.53 -11.33 14.29
N GLY A 225 -1.03 -10.12 14.01
CA GLY A 225 0.38 -9.81 14.18
C GLY A 225 0.86 -9.99 15.62
N ASN A 226 0.14 -9.44 16.58
CA ASN A 226 0.49 -9.53 18.00
C ASN A 226 0.41 -10.98 18.53
N ASN A 227 -0.58 -11.78 18.10
CA ASN A 227 -0.71 -13.19 18.49
C ASN A 227 0.45 -14.07 17.99
N VAL A 228 1.10 -13.69 16.89
CA VAL A 228 2.25 -14.43 16.36
C VAL A 228 3.60 -13.77 16.70
N GLY A 229 3.60 -12.86 17.66
CA GLY A 229 4.82 -12.22 18.20
C GLY A 229 5.42 -11.15 17.30
N ARG A 230 4.61 -10.55 16.38
CA ARG A 230 5.00 -9.40 15.57
C ARG A 230 4.33 -8.15 16.14
N ASN A 231 5.12 -7.20 16.63
CA ASN A 231 4.58 -5.96 17.21
C ASN A 231 3.87 -5.14 16.12
N THR A 232 2.54 -5.18 16.14
CA THR A 232 1.69 -4.67 15.05
C THR A 232 0.74 -3.61 15.55
N MET A 233 0.61 -2.52 14.79
CA MET A 233 -0.37 -1.48 15.00
C MET A 233 -0.95 -0.98 13.68
N ALA A 234 -2.08 -0.28 13.72
CA ALA A 234 -2.74 0.24 12.53
C ALA A 234 -3.13 1.71 12.68
N ILE A 235 -3.08 2.42 11.56
CA ILE A 235 -3.65 3.76 11.39
C ILE A 235 -4.72 3.66 10.31
N ILE A 236 -5.91 4.19 10.59
CA ILE A 236 -6.99 4.30 9.61
C ILE A 236 -6.91 5.67 8.99
N SER A 237 -6.67 5.73 7.69
CA SER A 237 -6.52 6.96 6.93
C SER A 237 -7.54 7.10 5.81
N ASP A 238 -7.85 8.36 5.46
CA ASP A 238 -8.85 8.70 4.44
C ASP A 238 -8.36 8.44 3.02
N MET A 239 -9.24 7.91 2.17
CA MET A 239 -9.04 7.74 0.73
C MET A 239 -10.28 8.19 -0.07
N ASN A 240 -11.08 9.10 0.46
CA ASN A 240 -12.19 9.72 -0.27
C ASN A 240 -11.70 10.63 -1.40
N GLN A 241 -10.52 11.22 -1.23
CA GLN A 241 -9.76 11.86 -2.29
C GLN A 241 -8.39 11.19 -2.45
N PRO A 242 -7.72 11.29 -3.61
CA PRO A 242 -6.35 10.80 -3.77
C PRO A 242 -5.43 11.39 -2.70
N LEU A 243 -4.49 10.60 -2.18
CA LEU A 243 -3.48 11.09 -1.25
C LEU A 243 -2.43 11.90 -2.02
N GLY A 244 -2.01 13.02 -1.45
CA GLY A 244 -1.14 13.95 -2.16
C GLY A 244 -1.84 14.57 -3.37
N ARG A 245 -1.07 14.82 -4.43
CA ARG A 245 -1.55 15.45 -5.66
C ARG A 245 -1.30 14.61 -6.90
N ALA A 246 -0.23 13.81 -6.91
CA ALA A 246 0.18 13.03 -8.07
C ALA A 246 -0.48 11.65 -8.10
N ILE A 247 -0.97 11.26 -9.28
CA ILE A 247 -1.53 9.94 -9.57
C ILE A 247 -0.92 9.43 -10.88
N GLY A 248 0.10 8.58 -10.79
CA GLY A 248 0.89 8.08 -11.92
C GLY A 248 2.31 7.77 -11.46
N ASN A 249 3.02 6.85 -12.12
CA ASN A 249 4.24 6.25 -11.58
C ASN A 249 5.38 7.26 -11.37
N ALA A 250 5.88 7.89 -12.44
CA ALA A 250 6.94 8.90 -12.34
C ALA A 250 6.48 10.17 -11.62
N LEU A 251 5.21 10.55 -11.78
CA LEU A 251 4.62 11.71 -11.10
C LEU A 251 4.61 11.54 -9.59
N GLU A 252 4.24 10.36 -9.10
CA GLU A 252 4.26 10.04 -7.67
C GLU A 252 5.68 9.96 -7.13
N LEU A 253 6.63 9.45 -7.91
CA LEU A 253 8.05 9.45 -7.53
C LEU A 253 8.57 10.89 -7.40
N GLN A 254 8.22 11.79 -8.33
CA GLN A 254 8.53 13.22 -8.23
C GLN A 254 7.94 13.81 -6.94
N GLU A 255 6.69 13.51 -6.62
CA GLU A 255 6.04 13.98 -5.39
C GLU A 255 6.74 13.44 -4.12
N ALA A 256 7.23 12.20 -4.15
CA ALA A 256 8.04 11.65 -3.06
C ALA A 256 9.35 12.42 -2.87
N ILE A 257 10.04 12.75 -3.95
CA ILE A 257 11.26 13.57 -3.94
C ILE A 257 10.95 14.95 -3.34
N ASP A 258 9.89 15.61 -3.79
CA ASP A 258 9.49 16.94 -3.31
C ASP A 258 9.10 16.89 -1.82
N THR A 259 8.46 15.81 -1.38
CA THR A 259 8.10 15.61 0.03
C THR A 259 9.36 15.47 0.90
N LEU A 260 10.36 14.71 0.44
CA LEU A 260 11.65 14.57 1.13
C LEU A 260 12.49 15.86 1.12
N LYS A 261 12.21 16.78 0.17
CA LYS A 261 12.76 18.15 0.16
C LYS A 261 12.00 19.12 1.08
N GLY A 262 10.96 18.68 1.76
CA GLY A 262 10.09 19.52 2.59
C GLY A 262 9.08 20.37 1.81
N GLN A 263 8.83 20.03 0.55
CA GLN A 263 7.93 20.76 -0.37
C GLN A 263 6.69 19.92 -0.77
N GLY A 264 6.45 18.80 -0.10
CA GLY A 264 5.37 17.89 -0.39
C GLY A 264 3.98 18.41 0.00
N PRO A 265 2.91 17.75 -0.49
CA PRO A 265 1.54 18.03 -0.09
C PRO A 265 1.33 17.84 1.41
N LYS A 266 0.47 18.67 2.01
CA LYS A 266 0.23 18.65 3.46
C LYS A 266 -0.30 17.32 3.96
N ASP A 267 -1.27 16.73 3.26
CA ASP A 267 -1.88 15.46 3.64
C ASP A 267 -0.89 14.28 3.56
N LEU A 268 -0.12 14.19 2.48
CA LEU A 268 0.93 13.18 2.35
C LEU A 268 1.99 13.34 3.42
N THR A 269 2.48 14.57 3.65
CA THR A 269 3.49 14.86 4.68
C THR A 269 2.99 14.50 6.07
N GLU A 270 1.76 14.87 6.43
CA GLU A 270 1.18 14.57 7.73
C GLU A 270 1.02 13.06 7.94
N LEU A 271 0.51 12.33 6.95
CA LEU A 271 0.35 10.89 7.05
C LEU A 271 1.71 10.17 7.17
N VAL A 272 2.70 10.60 6.38
CA VAL A 272 4.06 10.05 6.44
C VAL A 272 4.69 10.28 7.82
N LEU A 273 4.57 11.47 8.39
CA LEU A 273 5.10 11.76 9.72
C LEU A 273 4.38 10.94 10.80
N THR A 274 3.09 10.72 10.66
CA THR A 274 2.32 9.91 11.62
C THR A 274 2.71 8.43 11.53
N LEU A 275 2.73 7.84 10.34
CA LEU A 275 3.17 6.46 10.11
C LEU A 275 4.63 6.25 10.51
N GLY A 276 5.50 7.16 10.09
CA GLY A 276 6.93 7.12 10.38
C GLY A 276 7.25 7.21 11.86
N SER A 277 6.53 8.06 12.62
CA SER A 277 6.71 8.15 14.06
C SER A 277 6.42 6.83 14.77
N GLN A 278 5.37 6.12 14.36
CA GLN A 278 5.09 4.78 14.86
C GLN A 278 6.21 3.79 14.50
N MET A 279 6.70 3.81 13.26
CA MET A 279 7.80 2.95 12.85
C MET A 279 9.07 3.19 13.65
N VAL A 280 9.41 4.44 13.92
CA VAL A 280 10.61 4.83 14.67
C VAL A 280 10.54 4.39 16.12
N VAL A 281 9.37 4.54 16.77
CA VAL A 281 9.14 4.05 18.15
C VAL A 281 9.21 2.52 18.19
N LEU A 282 8.54 1.82 17.25
CA LEU A 282 8.58 0.36 17.18
C LEU A 282 9.99 -0.19 16.89
N ALA A 283 10.83 0.59 16.19
CA ALA A 283 12.24 0.28 15.94
C ALA A 283 13.15 0.55 17.16
N ASN A 284 12.60 1.03 18.28
CA ASN A 284 13.35 1.46 19.47
C ASN A 284 14.38 2.58 19.19
N LYS A 285 14.04 3.51 18.27
CA LYS A 285 14.89 4.66 17.93
C LYS A 285 14.42 5.97 18.57
N ALA A 286 13.25 5.96 19.19
CA ALA A 286 12.71 7.01 20.03
C ALA A 286 11.83 6.39 21.13
N GLU A 287 11.70 7.09 22.25
CA GLU A 287 10.87 6.64 23.38
C GLU A 287 9.41 7.07 23.20
N THR A 288 9.17 8.21 22.55
CA THR A 288 7.84 8.78 22.33
C THR A 288 7.57 9.10 20.87
N LEU A 289 6.29 9.24 20.53
CA LEU A 289 5.87 9.65 19.19
C LEU A 289 6.29 11.08 18.86
N GLU A 290 6.30 11.96 19.85
CA GLU A 290 6.75 13.35 19.72
C GLU A 290 8.24 13.42 19.38
N GLU A 291 9.05 12.66 20.11
CA GLU A 291 10.48 12.53 19.82
C GLU A 291 10.74 11.95 18.43
N ALA A 292 10.06 10.84 18.09
CA ALA A 292 10.14 10.23 16.77
C ALA A 292 9.79 11.21 15.65
N ARG A 293 8.69 11.95 15.81
CA ARG A 293 8.25 12.96 14.85
C ARG A 293 9.29 14.08 14.68
N ALA A 294 9.88 14.55 15.79
CA ALA A 294 10.93 15.57 15.74
C ALA A 294 12.16 15.08 14.97
N LEU A 295 12.58 13.82 15.18
CA LEU A 295 13.70 13.21 14.43
C LEU A 295 13.39 13.13 12.93
N LEU A 296 12.18 12.75 12.54
CA LEU A 296 11.79 12.68 11.13
C LEU A 296 11.73 14.06 10.47
N ILE A 297 11.18 15.06 11.14
CA ILE A 297 11.17 16.45 10.66
C ILE A 297 12.61 16.97 10.47
N GLU A 298 13.49 16.70 11.43
CA GLU A 298 14.90 17.08 11.32
C GLU A 298 15.60 16.36 10.16
N ALA A 299 15.30 15.07 9.92
CA ALA A 299 15.86 14.34 8.79
C ALA A 299 15.43 14.92 7.42
N ILE A 300 14.21 15.45 7.33
CA ILE A 300 13.76 16.19 6.14
C ILE A 300 14.47 17.53 6.04
N ASN A 301 14.46 18.34 7.10
CA ASN A 301 14.99 19.70 7.10
C ASN A 301 16.50 19.76 6.87
N SER A 302 17.26 18.80 7.41
CA SER A 302 18.70 18.69 7.21
C SER A 302 19.10 18.12 5.85
N GLY A 303 18.16 17.55 5.09
CA GLY A 303 18.42 16.83 3.85
C GLY A 303 18.89 15.37 4.04
N ALA A 304 19.00 14.88 5.28
CA ALA A 304 19.45 13.50 5.55
C ALA A 304 18.56 12.44 4.92
N ALA A 305 17.25 12.66 4.92
CA ALA A 305 16.29 11.75 4.28
C ALA A 305 16.46 11.71 2.76
N LEU A 306 16.72 12.84 2.12
CA LEU A 306 16.97 12.93 0.68
C LEU A 306 18.28 12.23 0.29
N GLU A 307 19.35 12.43 1.06
CA GLU A 307 20.63 11.73 0.86
C GLU A 307 20.50 10.22 1.08
N LYS A 308 19.68 9.82 2.03
CA LYS A 308 19.33 8.40 2.24
C LYS A 308 18.61 7.83 1.02
N PHE A 309 17.71 8.60 0.40
CA PHE A 309 17.02 8.17 -0.81
C PHE A 309 17.98 8.03 -2.00
N LYS A 310 18.91 8.98 -2.20
CA LYS A 310 19.98 8.84 -3.22
C LYS A 310 20.78 7.57 -3.02
N THR A 311 21.23 7.31 -1.80
CA THR A 311 22.02 6.12 -1.47
C THR A 311 21.22 4.83 -1.72
N PHE A 312 19.94 4.82 -1.36
CA PHE A 312 19.03 3.68 -1.61
C PHE A 312 18.89 3.40 -3.12
N ILE A 313 18.63 4.43 -3.93
CA ILE A 313 18.52 4.31 -5.38
C ILE A 313 19.82 3.75 -5.96
N LYS A 314 20.96 4.36 -5.62
CA LYS A 314 22.27 3.95 -6.11
C LYS A 314 22.62 2.52 -5.75
N ASN A 315 22.35 2.11 -4.52
CA ASN A 315 22.69 0.76 -4.04
C ASN A 315 21.87 -0.35 -4.73
N GLN A 316 20.73 0.01 -5.32
CA GLN A 316 19.92 -0.89 -6.13
C GLN A 316 20.07 -0.64 -7.65
N GLY A 317 21.17 0.02 -8.05
CA GLY A 317 21.58 0.18 -9.46
C GLY A 317 20.90 1.31 -10.21
N GLY A 318 20.01 2.07 -9.55
CA GLY A 318 19.29 3.17 -10.18
C GLY A 318 20.11 4.45 -10.35
N ASP A 319 19.69 5.29 -11.29
CA ASP A 319 20.26 6.61 -11.50
C ASP A 319 19.83 7.57 -10.36
N GLU A 320 20.67 7.72 -9.35
CA GLU A 320 20.42 8.61 -8.21
C GLU A 320 20.35 10.10 -8.59
N THR A 321 20.82 10.46 -9.78
CA THR A 321 20.80 11.86 -10.24
C THR A 321 19.38 12.39 -10.50
N VAL A 322 18.38 11.52 -10.64
CA VAL A 322 16.97 11.91 -10.75
C VAL A 322 16.46 12.69 -9.54
N ILE A 323 17.12 12.57 -8.39
CA ILE A 323 16.77 13.34 -7.18
C ILE A 323 17.07 14.83 -7.36
N ASP A 324 18.19 15.15 -7.98
CA ASP A 324 18.59 16.54 -8.28
C ASP A 324 18.07 17.01 -9.64
N HIS A 325 17.81 16.07 -10.54
CA HIS A 325 17.39 16.26 -11.92
C HIS A 325 16.12 15.46 -12.24
N PRO A 326 14.97 15.80 -11.62
CA PRO A 326 13.73 15.06 -11.78
C PRO A 326 13.17 15.11 -13.22
N GLU A 327 13.64 16.04 -14.04
CA GLU A 327 13.36 16.07 -15.47
C GLU A 327 13.89 14.86 -16.24
N ARG A 328 14.76 14.06 -15.63
CA ARG A 328 15.24 12.78 -16.17
C ARG A 328 14.27 11.62 -15.98
N LEU A 329 13.29 11.76 -15.09
CA LEU A 329 12.19 10.81 -14.98
C LEU A 329 11.35 10.81 -16.25
N PRO A 330 10.65 9.72 -16.57
CA PRO A 330 9.75 9.68 -17.72
C PRO A 330 8.78 10.86 -17.73
N GLN A 331 8.70 11.57 -18.85
CA GLN A 331 7.86 12.77 -19.05
C GLN A 331 6.81 12.51 -20.12
N ALA A 332 5.55 12.87 -19.84
CA ALA A 332 4.49 12.79 -20.82
C ALA A 332 4.62 13.93 -21.85
N GLN A 333 4.22 13.63 -23.09
CA GLN A 333 4.32 14.58 -24.20
C GLN A 333 3.41 15.77 -24.05
N TYR A 334 2.21 15.57 -23.49
CA TYR A 334 1.19 16.62 -23.34
C TYR A 334 0.84 16.83 -21.88
N GLN A 335 0.63 18.11 -21.51
CA GLN A 335 0.08 18.52 -20.24
C GLN A 335 -1.19 19.32 -20.52
N ILE A 336 -2.34 18.75 -20.16
CA ILE A 336 -3.65 19.27 -20.51
C ILE A 336 -4.37 19.68 -19.22
N GLU A 337 -4.73 20.97 -19.10
CA GLU A 337 -5.47 21.45 -17.94
C GLU A 337 -6.96 21.05 -18.01
N TYR A 338 -7.44 20.49 -16.90
CA TYR A 338 -8.88 20.32 -16.67
C TYR A 338 -9.38 21.43 -15.75
N LYS A 339 -10.28 22.27 -16.28
CA LYS A 339 -10.70 23.52 -15.64
C LYS A 339 -12.06 23.42 -14.97
N ALA A 340 -12.23 24.20 -13.90
CA ALA A 340 -13.48 24.35 -13.20
C ALA A 340 -14.56 24.95 -14.09
N LYS A 341 -15.74 24.36 -14.11
CA LYS A 341 -16.91 24.81 -14.88
C LYS A 341 -17.76 25.84 -14.14
N LYS A 342 -17.48 26.06 -12.86
CA LYS A 342 -18.13 27.08 -12.00
C LYS A 342 -17.23 27.42 -10.82
N SER A 343 -17.49 28.55 -10.19
CA SER A 343 -16.85 28.95 -8.94
C SER A 343 -17.50 28.27 -7.73
N GLY A 344 -16.73 28.12 -6.63
CA GLY A 344 -17.20 27.52 -5.37
C GLY A 344 -16.05 26.89 -4.58
N TYR A 345 -16.36 25.81 -3.88
CA TYR A 345 -15.40 24.98 -3.16
C TYR A 345 -15.43 23.54 -3.72
N VAL A 346 -14.28 22.92 -3.82
CA VAL A 346 -14.22 21.49 -4.16
C VAL A 346 -14.76 20.71 -2.95
N THR A 347 -15.87 20.02 -3.15
CA THR A 347 -16.51 19.24 -2.08
C THR A 347 -16.33 17.74 -2.24
N GLU A 348 -15.98 17.28 -3.45
CA GLU A 348 -15.76 15.88 -3.75
C GLU A 348 -14.71 15.73 -4.85
N LEU A 349 -13.83 14.75 -4.63
CA LEU A 349 -12.87 14.22 -5.59
C LEU A 349 -12.94 12.70 -5.47
N VAL A 350 -13.81 12.04 -6.25
CA VAL A 350 -14.01 10.59 -6.14
C VAL A 350 -12.71 9.86 -6.48
N SER A 351 -11.99 9.45 -5.45
CA SER A 351 -10.63 8.94 -5.54
C SER A 351 -10.51 7.76 -6.50
N ASN A 352 -11.43 6.78 -6.40
CA ASN A 352 -11.47 5.62 -7.30
C ASN A 352 -11.55 6.06 -8.78
N ASP A 353 -12.40 7.01 -9.07
CA ASP A 353 -12.66 7.44 -10.46
C ASP A 353 -11.49 8.23 -11.04
N ILE A 354 -10.81 9.02 -10.21
CA ILE A 354 -9.57 9.72 -10.60
C ILE A 354 -8.45 8.71 -10.85
N GLY A 355 -8.35 7.66 -10.02
CA GLY A 355 -7.44 6.54 -10.27
C GLY A 355 -7.73 5.82 -11.59
N VAL A 356 -9.00 5.54 -11.88
CA VAL A 356 -9.43 4.96 -13.17
C VAL A 356 -9.10 5.89 -14.33
N ALA A 357 -9.31 7.20 -14.20
CA ALA A 357 -8.94 8.18 -15.22
C ALA A 357 -7.43 8.16 -15.51
N SER A 358 -6.59 8.03 -14.49
CA SER A 358 -5.13 7.85 -14.65
C SER A 358 -4.79 6.53 -15.35
N MET A 359 -5.47 5.42 -14.99
CA MET A 359 -5.30 4.12 -15.66
C MET A 359 -5.70 4.20 -17.15
N MET A 360 -6.76 4.92 -17.51
CA MET A 360 -7.19 5.12 -18.90
C MET A 360 -6.12 5.84 -19.75
N LEU A 361 -5.23 6.62 -19.15
CA LEU A 361 -4.07 7.22 -19.80
C LEU A 361 -2.93 6.23 -20.05
N GLY A 362 -2.94 5.08 -19.37
CA GLY A 362 -1.89 4.05 -19.42
C GLY A 362 -1.07 3.91 -18.15
N ALA A 363 -1.41 4.63 -17.06
CA ALA A 363 -0.65 4.59 -15.80
C ALA A 363 -0.88 3.31 -14.98
N GLY A 364 -1.88 2.51 -15.30
CA GLY A 364 -2.22 1.25 -14.62
C GLY A 364 -2.48 0.11 -15.59
N ARG A 365 -2.68 -1.11 -15.05
CA ARG A 365 -2.92 -2.33 -15.82
C ARG A 365 -4.41 -2.71 -15.79
N LEU A 366 -4.99 -2.94 -16.95
CA LEU A 366 -6.30 -3.61 -17.08
C LEU A 366 -6.13 -5.12 -16.95
N THR A 367 -5.04 -5.66 -17.53
CA THR A 367 -4.64 -7.07 -17.44
C THR A 367 -3.22 -7.19 -16.90
N LYS A 368 -2.81 -8.38 -16.46
CA LYS A 368 -1.44 -8.61 -15.95
C LYS A 368 -0.37 -8.47 -17.02
N GLU A 369 -0.76 -8.64 -18.27
CA GLU A 369 0.09 -8.61 -19.45
C GLU A 369 0.29 -7.20 -20.00
N ASP A 370 -0.48 -6.21 -19.52
CA ASP A 370 -0.39 -4.83 -20.00
C ASP A 370 0.93 -4.18 -19.56
N ASP A 371 1.56 -3.52 -20.50
CA ASP A 371 2.65 -2.59 -20.22
C ASP A 371 2.07 -1.28 -19.67
N ILE A 372 2.71 -0.74 -18.64
CA ILE A 372 2.34 0.58 -18.10
C ILE A 372 3.21 1.68 -18.69
N ASP A 373 2.58 2.82 -18.97
CA ASP A 373 3.28 4.04 -19.34
C ASP A 373 3.65 4.81 -18.04
N LEU A 374 4.93 4.80 -17.72
CA LEU A 374 5.45 5.39 -16.49
C LEU A 374 5.38 6.92 -16.48
N ALA A 375 5.20 7.56 -17.64
CA ALA A 375 5.22 9.02 -17.81
C ALA A 375 3.86 9.68 -17.58
N VAL A 376 2.77 8.93 -17.73
CA VAL A 376 1.41 9.48 -17.76
C VAL A 376 0.74 9.47 -16.39
N GLY A 377 -0.30 10.27 -16.24
CA GLY A 377 -1.10 10.34 -15.04
C GLY A 377 -1.82 11.67 -14.85
N ILE A 378 -2.16 11.97 -13.62
CA ILE A 378 -2.91 13.17 -13.23
C ILE A 378 -2.20 13.84 -12.05
N VAL A 379 -2.13 15.16 -12.06
CA VAL A 379 -1.67 15.98 -10.93
C VAL A 379 -2.79 16.91 -10.50
N LEU A 380 -3.25 16.79 -9.26
CA LEU A 380 -4.28 17.62 -8.67
C LEU A 380 -3.74 19.03 -8.34
N ASN A 381 -4.37 20.06 -8.84
CA ASN A 381 -4.08 21.45 -8.48
C ASN A 381 -4.94 21.93 -7.30
N LYS A 382 -6.10 21.29 -7.10
CA LYS A 382 -7.05 21.55 -6.02
C LYS A 382 -7.39 20.27 -5.27
N LYS A 383 -7.64 20.40 -3.97
CA LYS A 383 -8.05 19.33 -3.06
C LYS A 383 -9.44 19.66 -2.48
N ILE A 384 -10.08 18.68 -1.84
CA ILE A 384 -11.34 18.90 -1.12
C ILE A 384 -11.13 20.01 -0.08
N GLY A 385 -12.03 21.00 -0.07
CA GLY A 385 -11.99 22.20 0.77
C GLY A 385 -11.38 23.43 0.10
N ASP A 386 -10.66 23.26 -1.01
CA ASP A 386 -10.06 24.38 -1.71
C ASP A 386 -11.12 25.22 -2.44
N LYS A 387 -10.98 26.55 -2.36
CA LYS A 387 -11.75 27.50 -3.17
C LYS A 387 -11.26 27.48 -4.60
N VAL A 388 -12.18 27.58 -5.54
CA VAL A 388 -11.90 27.60 -6.97
C VAL A 388 -12.80 28.60 -7.67
N GLU A 389 -12.28 29.27 -8.69
CA GLU A 389 -13.05 30.13 -9.59
C GLU A 389 -13.27 29.43 -10.94
N GLU A 390 -14.36 29.81 -11.63
CA GLU A 390 -14.65 29.31 -12.97
C GLU A 390 -13.48 29.58 -13.92
N GLY A 391 -13.05 28.52 -14.66
CA GLY A 391 -11.88 28.57 -15.55
C GLY A 391 -10.55 28.31 -14.88
N GLU A 392 -10.48 28.23 -13.55
CA GLU A 392 -9.25 27.86 -12.83
C GLU A 392 -8.95 26.35 -12.99
N SER A 393 -7.67 26.00 -13.07
CA SER A 393 -7.24 24.61 -13.22
C SER A 393 -7.51 23.79 -11.96
N LEU A 394 -8.29 22.71 -12.07
CA LEU A 394 -8.53 21.73 -11.00
C LEU A 394 -7.45 20.65 -10.95
N LEU A 395 -6.97 20.25 -12.11
CA LEU A 395 -5.90 19.27 -12.25
C LEU A 395 -5.25 19.37 -13.63
N THR A 396 -4.09 18.73 -13.77
CA THR A 396 -3.35 18.61 -15.03
C THR A 396 -3.30 17.14 -15.44
N ILE A 397 -3.72 16.85 -16.66
CA ILE A 397 -3.63 15.53 -17.30
C ILE A 397 -2.28 15.44 -18.03
N HIS A 398 -1.44 14.49 -17.63
CA HIS A 398 -0.17 14.16 -18.28
C HIS A 398 -0.40 12.97 -19.22
N SER A 399 -0.31 13.19 -20.53
CA SER A 399 -0.70 12.21 -21.55
C SER A 399 0.31 12.11 -22.70
N ASN A 400 0.45 10.93 -23.26
CA ASN A 400 1.18 10.71 -24.52
C ASN A 400 0.26 10.73 -25.75
N ARG A 401 -1.05 10.96 -25.57
CA ARG A 401 -2.03 11.23 -26.63
C ARG A 401 -2.67 12.60 -26.41
N GLN A 402 -2.94 13.28 -27.49
CA GLN A 402 -3.55 14.62 -27.45
C GLN A 402 -5.05 14.57 -27.18
N ASP A 403 -5.74 13.57 -27.74
CA ASP A 403 -7.17 13.35 -27.48
C ASP A 403 -7.35 12.58 -26.16
N VAL A 404 -7.95 13.24 -25.18
CA VAL A 404 -8.25 12.72 -23.83
C VAL A 404 -9.73 12.92 -23.46
N ASP A 405 -10.62 13.03 -24.44
CA ASP A 405 -12.05 13.29 -24.22
C ASP A 405 -12.73 12.20 -23.35
N ASP A 406 -12.31 10.95 -23.47
CA ASP A 406 -12.77 9.85 -22.62
C ASP A 406 -12.37 10.04 -21.15
N VAL A 407 -11.14 10.50 -20.89
CA VAL A 407 -10.64 10.82 -19.56
C VAL A 407 -11.39 12.03 -18.98
N VAL A 408 -11.59 13.09 -19.77
CA VAL A 408 -12.35 14.27 -19.37
C VAL A 408 -13.78 13.90 -18.97
N LYS A 409 -14.47 13.04 -19.75
CA LYS A 409 -15.81 12.54 -19.39
C LYS A 409 -15.82 11.80 -18.05
N LYS A 410 -14.79 11.02 -17.77
CA LYS A 410 -14.64 10.33 -16.47
C LYS A 410 -14.46 11.33 -15.34
N LEU A 411 -13.63 12.35 -15.52
CA LEU A 411 -13.37 13.40 -14.54
C LEU A 411 -14.62 14.28 -14.29
N ASP A 412 -15.45 14.52 -15.30
CA ASP A 412 -16.69 15.30 -15.17
C ASP A 412 -17.66 14.72 -14.13
N SER A 413 -17.66 13.39 -13.95
CA SER A 413 -18.50 12.71 -12.96
C SER A 413 -17.80 12.51 -11.61
N SER A 414 -16.53 12.87 -11.51
CA SER A 414 -15.67 12.55 -10.35
C SER A 414 -15.41 13.76 -9.44
N ILE A 415 -15.72 14.98 -9.90
CA ILE A 415 -15.39 16.22 -9.21
C ILE A 415 -16.66 17.03 -8.98
N THR A 416 -16.92 17.38 -7.72
CA THR A 416 -18.07 18.22 -7.34
C THR A 416 -17.59 19.54 -6.75
N ILE A 417 -18.16 20.64 -7.23
CA ILE A 417 -17.95 21.99 -6.70
C ILE A 417 -19.29 22.48 -6.13
N ALA A 418 -19.29 23.06 -4.93
CA ALA A 418 -20.49 23.59 -4.27
C ALA A 418 -20.20 24.89 -3.51
N ASP A 419 -21.24 25.52 -2.95
CA ASP A 419 -21.14 26.82 -2.26
C ASP A 419 -20.71 26.70 -0.79
N HIS A 420 -20.44 25.49 -0.30
CA HIS A 420 -20.03 25.22 1.07
C HIS A 420 -18.66 24.57 1.14
N VAL A 421 -17.96 24.78 2.24
CA VAL A 421 -16.65 24.18 2.52
C VAL A 421 -16.83 22.80 3.15
N VAL A 422 -16.01 21.84 2.72
CA VAL A 422 -15.84 20.52 3.35
C VAL A 422 -14.42 20.42 3.91
N SER A 423 -14.29 19.97 5.14
CA SER A 423 -13.00 19.72 5.77
C SER A 423 -12.79 18.21 5.94
N PRO A 424 -11.99 17.56 5.10
CA PRO A 424 -11.77 16.13 5.19
C PRO A 424 -10.92 15.77 6.41
N THR A 425 -11.23 14.64 7.04
CA THR A 425 -10.40 14.06 8.11
C THR A 425 -9.40 13.12 7.49
N LEU A 426 -8.11 13.37 7.66
CA LEU A 426 -7.05 12.55 7.07
C LEU A 426 -6.83 11.25 7.86
N ILE A 427 -6.76 11.36 9.20
CA ILE A 427 -6.51 10.25 10.10
C ILE A 427 -7.73 10.07 10.99
N HIS A 428 -8.39 8.92 10.86
CA HIS A 428 -9.61 8.63 11.60
C HIS A 428 -9.33 7.98 12.94
N LYS A 429 -8.38 7.04 13.01
CA LYS A 429 -8.13 6.27 14.23
C LYS A 429 -6.73 5.62 14.22
N ILE A 430 -6.17 5.41 15.41
CA ILE A 430 -4.97 4.62 15.66
C ILE A 430 -5.38 3.42 16.52
N ILE A 431 -4.95 2.21 16.12
CA ILE A 431 -5.29 0.94 16.77
C ILE A 431 -4.00 0.23 17.13
N THR A 432 -3.84 -0.08 18.41
CA THR A 432 -2.65 -0.75 18.97
C THR A 432 -2.94 -2.12 19.58
N GLU A 433 -4.24 -2.48 19.72
CA GLU A 433 -4.72 -3.70 20.39
C GLU A 433 -5.82 -4.39 19.57
#